data_f9a3b9c057437fc71afe90584693b36c
#
_entry.id   f9a3b9c057437fc71afe90584693b36c
#
_cell.length_a   1.000
_cell.length_b   1.000
_cell.length_c   1.000
_cell.angle_alpha   90.00
_cell.angle_beta   90.00
_cell.angle_gamma   90.00
#
_symmetry.space_group_name_H-M   'P 1'
#
loop_
_entity.id
_entity.type
_entity.pdbx_description
1 polymer ?
#
loop_
_entity_poly.entity_id
_entity_poly.type
_entity_poly.pdbx_seq_one_letter_code
_entity_poly.pdbx_strand_id
1 'polypeptide(L)'
;LVSNLSATRQIGIQVKTNQGSKPEWVLSEKAENFYADNLFYVFVNLKSRDELPDFYVVPNRVVADYIKDSHRQWLNTPGKKGQSHKDNPVRKFRDKKGQYLNRWDLLGL
;
A
#
# COMPACT_ATOMS: atom_id res chain seq x y z
N LEU A 1 -11.77 12.56 5.39
CA LEU A 1 -11.75 13.26 4.10
C LEU A 1 -10.77 14.44 4.12
N VAL A 2 -10.11 14.63 3.01
CA VAL A 2 -9.21 15.76 2.79
C VAL A 2 -9.68 16.49 1.55
N SER A 3 -9.68 17.83 1.59
CA SER A 3 -10.09 18.62 0.44
C SER A 3 -9.12 19.79 0.22
N ASN A 4 -9.18 20.39 -0.98
CA ASN A 4 -8.51 21.67 -1.24
C ASN A 4 -9.28 22.83 -0.58
N LEU A 5 -8.71 24.04 -0.64
CA LEU A 5 -9.28 25.20 0.04
C LEU A 5 -10.69 25.57 -0.47
N SER A 6 -10.96 25.33 -1.75
CA SER A 6 -12.27 25.63 -2.35
C SER A 6 -13.26 24.48 -2.20
N ALA A 7 -12.84 23.35 -1.63
CA ALA A 7 -13.64 22.13 -1.51
C ALA A 7 -14.14 21.58 -2.85
N THR A 8 -13.49 21.96 -3.96
CA THR A 8 -13.85 21.46 -5.30
C THR A 8 -13.34 20.03 -5.52
N ARG A 9 -12.38 19.58 -4.71
CA ARG A 9 -11.87 18.21 -4.73
C ARG A 9 -11.77 17.68 -3.31
N GLN A 10 -12.39 16.53 -3.10
CA GLN A 10 -12.31 15.80 -1.84
C GLN A 10 -11.76 14.40 -2.10
N ILE A 11 -10.88 13.94 -1.21
CA ILE A 11 -10.29 12.61 -1.29
C ILE A 11 -10.37 11.94 0.08
N GLY A 12 -10.39 10.61 0.05
CA GLY A 12 -10.23 9.79 1.24
C GLY A 12 -8.78 9.35 1.36
N ILE A 13 -8.25 9.35 2.57
CA ILE A 13 -6.91 8.85 2.84
C ILE A 13 -7.00 7.79 3.92
N GLN A 14 -6.45 6.62 3.63
CA GLN A 14 -6.29 5.55 4.61
C GLN A 14 -4.81 5.44 4.95
N VAL A 15 -4.48 5.59 6.24
CA VAL A 15 -3.10 5.54 6.70
C VAL A 15 -2.79 4.14 7.20
N LYS A 16 -1.66 3.59 6.74
CA LYS A 16 -1.11 2.32 7.22
C LYS A 16 0.33 2.55 7.66
N THR A 17 0.68 2.06 8.84
CA THR A 17 2.03 2.23 9.37
C THR A 17 2.73 0.89 9.52
N ASN A 18 4.06 0.91 9.44
CA ASN A 18 4.89 -0.20 9.88
C ASN A 18 6.06 0.32 10.70
N GLN A 19 6.65 -0.56 11.48
CA GLN A 19 7.93 -0.31 12.14
C GLN A 19 8.96 -1.25 11.53
N GLY A 20 10.06 -0.70 11.05
CA GLY A 20 11.12 -1.50 10.47
C GLY A 20 11.79 -0.77 9.32
N SER A 21 12.74 -1.43 8.69
CA SER A 21 13.52 -0.85 7.60
C SER A 21 12.96 -1.15 6.22
N LYS A 22 11.95 -2.01 6.12
CA LYS A 22 11.44 -2.46 4.82
C LYS A 22 10.16 -1.70 4.45
N PRO A 23 10.03 -1.23 3.19
CA PRO A 23 8.82 -0.57 2.71
C PRO A 23 7.73 -1.60 2.37
N GLU A 24 7.23 -2.26 3.39
CA GLU A 24 6.23 -3.32 3.27
C GLU A 24 5.13 -3.13 4.30
N TRP A 25 3.87 -3.25 3.88
CA TRP A 25 2.71 -3.10 4.74
C TRP A 25 1.73 -4.23 4.52
N VAL A 26 1.01 -4.60 5.58
CA VAL A 26 0.06 -5.70 5.58
C VAL A 26 -1.35 -5.15 5.39
N LEU A 27 -2.09 -5.78 4.48
CA LEU A 27 -3.50 -5.49 4.24
C LEU A 27 -4.30 -6.80 4.30
N SER A 28 -5.63 -6.69 4.28
CA SER A 28 -6.49 -7.87 4.18
C SER A 28 -6.89 -8.12 2.72
N GLU A 29 -7.36 -9.33 2.44
CA GLU A 29 -7.87 -9.71 1.12
C GLU A 29 -8.99 -8.79 0.62
N LYS A 30 -9.73 -8.16 1.51
CA LYS A 30 -10.81 -7.24 1.16
C LYS A 30 -10.34 -6.07 0.31
N ALA A 31 -9.08 -5.66 0.50
CA ALA A 31 -8.51 -4.55 -0.24
C ALA A 31 -8.30 -4.84 -1.74
N GLU A 32 -8.28 -6.12 -2.14
CA GLU A 32 -8.13 -6.52 -3.55
C GLU A 32 -9.28 -6.04 -4.43
N ASN A 33 -10.47 -5.91 -3.86
CA ASN A 33 -11.69 -5.62 -4.60
C ASN A 33 -12.23 -4.23 -4.32
N PHE A 34 -11.43 -3.40 -3.66
CA PHE A 34 -11.83 -2.06 -3.30
C PHE A 34 -11.21 -1.06 -4.28
N TYR A 35 -12.05 -0.49 -5.15
CA TYR A 35 -11.62 0.48 -6.16
C TYR A 35 -12.41 1.78 -5.99
N ALA A 36 -11.69 2.87 -5.72
CA ALA A 36 -12.28 4.19 -5.61
C ALA A 36 -11.29 5.22 -6.17
N ASP A 37 -11.75 6.07 -7.09
CA ASP A 37 -10.88 7.03 -7.77
C ASP A 37 -10.39 8.16 -6.87
N ASN A 38 -11.12 8.43 -5.79
CA ASN A 38 -10.78 9.50 -4.84
C ASN A 38 -10.23 8.96 -3.52
N LEU A 39 -9.77 7.72 -3.50
CA LEU A 39 -9.19 7.11 -2.32
C LEU A 39 -7.70 6.83 -2.53
N PHE A 40 -6.91 7.18 -1.52
CA PHE A 40 -5.47 6.96 -1.51
C PHE A 40 -5.06 6.27 -0.22
N TYR A 41 -3.99 5.49 -0.31
CA TYR A 41 -3.27 5.02 0.87
C TYR A 41 -2.08 5.94 1.11
N VAL A 42 -1.83 6.24 2.37
CA VAL A 42 -0.55 6.80 2.79
C VAL A 42 0.10 5.75 3.67
N PHE A 43 1.12 5.12 3.13
CA PHE A 43 1.91 4.13 3.85
C PHE A 43 3.06 4.82 4.55
N VAL A 44 3.21 4.57 5.84
CA VAL A 44 4.22 5.22 6.68
C VAL A 44 5.20 4.18 7.17
N ASN A 45 6.47 4.39 6.87
CA ASN A 45 7.55 3.60 7.44
C ASN A 45 8.17 4.41 8.58
N LEU A 46 7.94 3.98 9.81
CA LEU A 46 8.31 4.76 10.99
C LEU A 46 9.81 4.72 11.29
N LYS A 47 10.51 3.73 10.78
CA LYS A 47 11.96 3.57 11.00
C LYS A 47 12.36 3.61 12.48
N SER A 48 13.59 4.03 12.77
CA SER A 48 14.07 4.18 14.14
C SER A 48 13.64 5.51 14.73
N ARG A 49 13.80 5.63 16.05
CA ARG A 49 13.40 6.83 16.82
C ARG A 49 14.11 8.10 16.33
N ASP A 50 15.34 7.97 15.83
CA ASP A 50 16.17 9.11 15.44
C ASP A 50 16.08 9.45 13.96
N GLU A 51 15.26 8.74 13.19
CA GLU A 51 15.09 8.95 11.77
C GLU A 51 13.69 9.48 11.47
N LEU A 52 13.61 10.37 10.46
CA LEU A 52 12.32 10.83 9.98
C LEU A 52 11.59 9.68 9.27
N PRO A 53 10.26 9.56 9.46
CA PRO A 53 9.49 8.55 8.74
C PRO A 53 9.51 8.79 7.23
N ASP A 54 9.40 7.70 6.47
CA ASP A 54 9.13 7.77 5.05
C ASP A 54 7.63 7.66 4.80
N PHE A 55 7.15 8.42 3.82
CA PHE A 55 5.74 8.43 3.41
C PHE A 55 5.62 8.01 1.96
N TYR A 56 4.72 7.07 1.70
CA TYR A 56 4.44 6.58 0.35
C TYR A 56 2.97 6.86 0.05
N VAL A 57 2.72 7.63 -1.00
CA VAL A 57 1.36 8.02 -1.40
C VAL A 57 0.96 7.17 -2.60
N VAL A 58 -0.04 6.33 -2.46
CA VAL A 58 -0.39 5.33 -3.46
C VAL A 58 -1.89 5.37 -3.75
N PRO A 59 -2.29 5.52 -5.03
CA PRO A 59 -3.69 5.42 -5.38
C PRO A 59 -4.27 4.06 -4.99
N ASN A 60 -5.50 4.06 -4.53
CA ASN A 60 -6.18 2.83 -4.09
C ASN A 60 -6.14 1.74 -5.16
N ARG A 61 -6.39 2.10 -6.43
CA ARG A 61 -6.42 1.16 -7.55
C ARG A 61 -5.08 0.45 -7.73
N VAL A 62 -3.98 1.18 -7.56
CA VAL A 62 -2.63 0.60 -7.66
C VAL A 62 -2.40 -0.45 -6.59
N VAL A 63 -2.83 -0.14 -5.36
CA VAL A 63 -2.68 -1.08 -4.24
C VAL A 63 -3.52 -2.34 -4.48
N ALA A 64 -4.78 -2.18 -4.90
CA ALA A 64 -5.67 -3.31 -5.15
C ALA A 64 -5.09 -4.27 -6.20
N ASP A 65 -4.62 -3.72 -7.32
CA ASP A 65 -4.03 -4.53 -8.39
C ASP A 65 -2.74 -5.19 -7.94
N TYR A 66 -1.89 -4.45 -7.24
CA TYR A 66 -0.62 -4.98 -6.77
C TYR A 66 -0.80 -6.16 -5.82
N ILE A 67 -1.64 -6.01 -4.79
CA ILE A 67 -1.79 -7.07 -3.78
C ILE A 67 -2.46 -8.30 -4.37
N LYS A 68 -3.37 -8.12 -5.33
CA LYS A 68 -4.01 -9.22 -6.03
C LYS A 68 -2.99 -10.03 -6.84
N ASP A 69 -2.20 -9.34 -7.66
CA ASP A 69 -1.22 -9.99 -8.53
C ASP A 69 -0.09 -10.62 -7.73
N SER A 70 0.41 -9.91 -6.73
CA SER A 70 1.48 -10.39 -5.86
C SER A 70 1.07 -11.65 -5.11
N HIS A 71 -0.15 -11.68 -4.60
CA HIS A 71 -0.66 -12.85 -3.88
C HIS A 71 -0.84 -14.05 -4.81
N ARG A 72 -1.34 -13.82 -6.02
CA ARG A 72 -1.50 -14.87 -7.02
C ARG A 72 -0.13 -15.48 -7.37
N GLN A 73 0.88 -14.64 -7.58
CA GLN A 73 2.23 -15.11 -7.84
C GLN A 73 2.77 -15.96 -6.69
N TRP A 74 2.54 -15.50 -5.45
CA TRP A 74 2.97 -16.22 -4.26
C TRP A 74 2.32 -17.61 -4.17
N LEU A 75 1.01 -17.69 -4.43
CA LEU A 75 0.28 -18.97 -4.43
C LEU A 75 0.81 -19.94 -5.49
N ASN A 76 1.23 -19.42 -6.65
CA ASN A 76 1.69 -20.21 -7.78
C ASN A 76 3.20 -20.52 -7.73
N THR A 77 3.92 -19.98 -6.76
CA THR A 77 5.36 -20.17 -6.62
C THR A 77 5.62 -21.12 -5.46
N PRO A 78 6.21 -22.32 -5.70
CA PRO A 78 6.53 -23.25 -4.61
C PRO A 78 7.47 -22.63 -3.58
N GLY A 79 7.34 -23.06 -2.33
CA GLY A 79 8.26 -22.69 -1.28
C GLY A 79 9.65 -23.27 -1.51
N LYS A 80 10.62 -22.91 -0.66
CA LYS A 80 12.04 -23.29 -0.82
C LYS A 80 12.27 -24.80 -0.89
N LYS A 81 11.36 -25.59 -0.28
CA LYS A 81 11.45 -27.05 -0.29
C LYS A 81 10.43 -27.67 -1.25
N GLY A 82 9.91 -26.89 -2.20
CA GLY A 82 8.94 -27.36 -3.18
C GLY A 82 7.52 -27.51 -2.65
N GLN A 83 7.26 -27.09 -1.41
CA GLN A 83 5.91 -27.19 -0.84
C GLN A 83 4.98 -26.13 -1.43
N SER A 84 3.70 -26.50 -1.56
CA SER A 84 2.65 -25.56 -1.97
C SER A 84 2.34 -24.58 -0.85
N HIS A 85 2.02 -23.34 -1.23
CA HIS A 85 1.51 -22.36 -0.27
C HIS A 85 0.01 -22.57 -0.04
N LYS A 86 -0.41 -22.49 1.21
CA LYS A 86 -1.81 -22.50 1.58
C LYS A 86 -2.36 -21.08 1.51
N ASP A 87 -3.53 -20.90 0.90
CA ASP A 87 -4.15 -19.60 0.81
C ASP A 87 -4.49 -19.05 2.20
N ASN A 88 -4.45 -17.72 2.31
CA ASN A 88 -4.74 -17.00 3.55
C ASN A 88 -5.28 -15.60 3.23
N PRO A 89 -5.90 -14.91 4.21
CA PRO A 89 -6.48 -13.58 3.98
C PRO A 89 -5.47 -12.43 4.07
N VAL A 90 -4.19 -12.70 4.26
CA VAL A 90 -3.16 -11.68 4.41
C VAL A 90 -2.65 -11.27 3.03
N ARG A 91 -2.54 -9.96 2.82
CA ARG A 91 -1.93 -9.37 1.62
C ARG A 91 -0.82 -8.43 2.03
N LYS A 92 0.14 -8.23 1.13
CA LYS A 92 1.28 -7.35 1.40
C LYS A 92 1.50 -6.41 0.23
N PHE A 93 1.67 -5.12 0.53
CA PHE A 93 2.08 -4.12 -0.43
C PHE A 93 3.54 -3.72 -0.14
N ARG A 94 4.33 -3.66 -1.21
CA ARG A 94 5.76 -3.27 -1.14
C ARG A 94 6.07 -2.25 -2.20
N ASP A 95 6.95 -1.30 -1.85
CA ASP A 95 7.47 -0.32 -2.80
C ASP A 95 9.00 -0.28 -2.70
N LYS A 96 9.65 -1.35 -3.16
CA LYS A 96 11.10 -1.51 -3.06
C LYS A 96 11.89 -0.43 -3.81
N LYS A 97 11.33 0.07 -4.90
CA LYS A 97 12.00 1.08 -5.74
C LYS A 97 11.73 2.50 -5.30
N GLY A 98 10.89 2.72 -4.31
CA GLY A 98 10.50 4.05 -3.86
C GLY A 98 9.70 4.81 -4.90
N GLN A 99 8.95 4.11 -5.75
CA GLN A 99 8.17 4.70 -6.84
C GLN A 99 7.13 5.70 -6.35
N TYR A 100 6.59 5.44 -5.15
CA TYR A 100 5.54 6.27 -4.56
C TYR A 100 6.03 7.10 -3.37
N LEU A 101 7.33 7.11 -3.14
CA LEU A 101 7.92 7.87 -2.04
C LEU A 101 7.67 9.36 -2.23
N ASN A 102 7.03 9.98 -1.24
CA ASN A 102 6.73 11.42 -1.21
C ASN A 102 5.92 11.90 -2.44
N ARG A 103 5.12 11.05 -3.02
CA ARG A 103 4.29 11.39 -4.19
C ARG A 103 2.99 12.09 -3.78
N TRP A 104 3.12 13.15 -2.98
CA TRP A 104 1.99 13.96 -2.53
C TRP A 104 1.25 14.62 -3.70
N ASP A 105 1.93 14.84 -4.82
CA ASP A 105 1.35 15.37 -6.05
C ASP A 105 0.17 14.52 -6.56
N LEU A 106 0.17 13.22 -6.29
CA LEU A 106 -0.88 12.32 -6.75
C LEU A 106 -2.23 12.61 -6.12
N LEU A 107 -2.27 13.28 -4.97
CA LEU A 107 -3.52 13.63 -4.31
C LEU A 107 -4.34 14.63 -5.12
N GLY A 108 -3.69 15.48 -5.92
CA GLY A 108 -4.38 16.43 -6.80
C GLY A 108 -5.12 17.55 -6.08
N LEU A 109 -4.66 17.92 -4.88
CA LEU A 109 -5.29 18.99 -4.08
C LEU A 109 -4.74 20.37 -4.40
#